data_0527cef57a6a261b8fce990e7449082f
#
_entry.id   0527cef57a6a261b8fce990e7449082f
#
_cell.length_a   1.000
_cell.length_b   1.000
_cell.length_c   1.000
_cell.angle_alpha   90.00
_cell.angle_beta   90.00
_cell.angle_gamma   90.00
#
_symmetry.space_group_name_H-M   'P 1'
#
loop_
_entity.id
_entity.type
_entity.pdbx_description
1 polymer ?
#
loop_
_entity_poly.entity_id
_entity_poly.type
_entity_poly.pdbx_seq_one_letter_code
_entity_poly.pdbx_strand_id
1 'polypeptide(L)'
;MKKKIFLLIISFFVIACSSESGGDDGGSNNGGGNNNGGGNNNGGGNNSGSGDSTDPNDYDSSTSSGDTTYYISFNSGNDNNDGKSEDKPFKNLGKINSITFKAGDKIKFKSGESWKGYFKLRGSGSDDKPISIENYSSGNKPIIDGNGYQAAIFIENQENVTISGLELTNEASHKLSNGSVKLMDQSSRSGLNERYGLLVLRSGSSNIKNIKLNNLKISNIYPTPTNSDNNHQGYGIRFESENNDNVLNYYDGITAENLDISKTGHYGLHIVNRMSGAQADYYHRNISIKNSKFTDTGGSGIVLARCKDVVVENSEFKGSGSGKDSRMWNRGSSLWTYTCDDTVIQNNLFEDVYGPQDSYGAHIDWGCERVVIQYNLSKNNYGGFAEILGENIMCGYRYNISIGDGGRTNSNTGRTFWISDYAGSNDRRIGSTENFIYNNTVFIPSENAANNNSPFDHLEIFFRDKTKETHIYNNLIYISDKAKLKIDTKNDGTLNDWKNNLFFGNLIIDGGSDYEHNGTELFSNPLLVNPGGTTANDYKLQSSSPALGSGFLINGSSDIKNYIQNNGGRDYFGNSVSSDSKPNIGAYNGN
;
A
#
# COMPACT_ATOMS: atom_id res chain seq x y z
N MET A 1 -62.75 -5.03 19.49
CA MET A 1 -61.37 -4.84 19.94
C MET A 1 -60.44 -5.30 18.81
N LYS A 2 -59.89 -4.37 18.03
CA LYS A 2 -58.97 -4.68 16.93
C LYS A 2 -57.55 -4.60 17.48
N LYS A 3 -56.85 -5.72 17.54
CA LYS A 3 -55.41 -5.76 17.86
C LYS A 3 -54.63 -5.28 16.60
N LYS A 4 -53.94 -4.16 16.74
CA LYS A 4 -52.92 -3.72 15.76
C LYS A 4 -51.67 -4.54 16.00
N ILE A 5 -51.27 -5.31 15.01
CA ILE A 5 -49.97 -5.97 14.94
C ILE A 5 -48.99 -4.91 14.41
N PHE A 6 -48.02 -4.50 15.25
CA PHE A 6 -46.85 -3.70 14.83
C PHE A 6 -45.83 -4.64 14.19
N LEU A 7 -45.70 -4.56 12.91
CA LEU A 7 -44.65 -5.24 12.18
C LEU A 7 -43.37 -4.40 12.32
N LEU A 8 -42.45 -4.84 13.15
CA LEU A 8 -41.14 -4.25 13.32
C LEU A 8 -40.29 -4.72 12.14
N ILE A 9 -40.12 -3.89 11.11
CA ILE A 9 -39.18 -4.14 10.03
C ILE A 9 -37.80 -3.80 10.57
N ILE A 10 -37.07 -4.81 11.00
CA ILE A 10 -35.63 -4.69 11.29
C ILE A 10 -34.93 -4.69 9.94
N SER A 11 -34.61 -3.52 9.44
CA SER A 11 -33.72 -3.36 8.29
C SER A 11 -32.31 -3.77 8.73
N PHE A 12 -31.91 -4.99 8.42
CA PHE A 12 -30.50 -5.38 8.45
C PHE A 12 -29.77 -4.61 7.36
N PHE A 13 -29.20 -3.47 7.71
CA PHE A 13 -28.12 -2.90 6.91
C PHE A 13 -26.90 -3.82 7.07
N VAL A 14 -26.79 -4.79 6.18
CA VAL A 14 -25.52 -5.46 5.91
C VAL A 14 -24.67 -4.42 5.21
N ILE A 15 -23.87 -3.67 5.96
CA ILE A 15 -22.79 -2.89 5.39
C ILE A 15 -21.73 -3.91 4.97
N ALA A 16 -21.82 -4.36 3.74
CA ALA A 16 -20.74 -5.09 3.12
C ALA A 16 -19.50 -4.18 3.16
N CYS A 17 -18.36 -4.69 3.63
CA CYS A 17 -17.09 -4.11 3.28
C CYS A 17 -17.01 -4.07 1.75
N SER A 18 -17.30 -2.94 1.16
CA SER A 18 -16.87 -2.69 -0.19
C SER A 18 -15.39 -2.34 -0.08
N SER A 19 -14.49 -3.34 -0.25
CA SER A 19 -13.21 -3.03 -0.81
C SER A 19 -13.53 -2.29 -2.10
N GLU A 20 -12.97 -1.12 -2.32
CA GLU A 20 -13.01 -0.57 -3.66
C GLU A 20 -12.39 -1.65 -4.56
N SER A 21 -13.25 -2.37 -5.29
CA SER A 21 -12.80 -2.98 -6.52
C SER A 21 -12.07 -1.86 -7.25
N GLY A 22 -10.83 -2.09 -7.70
CA GLY A 22 -10.04 -1.08 -8.43
C GLY A 22 -10.72 -0.62 -9.71
N GLY A 23 -11.92 -0.12 -9.58
CA GLY A 23 -12.69 0.65 -10.52
C GLY A 23 -12.51 2.10 -10.14
N ASP A 24 -11.42 2.72 -10.57
CA ASP A 24 -11.49 4.14 -10.84
C ASP A 24 -12.61 4.31 -11.88
N ASP A 25 -13.59 5.13 -11.59
CA ASP A 25 -14.73 5.43 -12.43
C ASP A 25 -14.27 5.76 -13.85
N GLY A 26 -14.33 4.79 -14.73
CA GLY A 26 -14.34 4.98 -16.17
C GLY A 26 -15.70 5.51 -16.59
N GLY A 27 -15.92 6.80 -16.44
CA GLY A 27 -17.07 7.48 -16.99
C GLY A 27 -17.06 7.36 -18.52
N SER A 28 -17.86 6.47 -19.07
CA SER A 28 -18.18 6.47 -20.48
C SER A 28 -19.08 7.68 -20.79
N ASN A 29 -18.49 8.73 -21.33
CA ASN A 29 -19.25 9.76 -22.04
C ASN A 29 -19.09 9.57 -23.55
N ASN A 30 -20.07 8.94 -24.16
CA ASN A 30 -20.41 9.14 -25.55
C ASN A 30 -21.12 10.50 -25.71
N GLY A 31 -20.52 11.39 -26.47
CA GLY A 31 -21.15 12.65 -26.86
C GLY A 31 -20.28 13.37 -27.87
N GLY A 32 -20.49 13.07 -29.15
CA GLY A 32 -19.88 13.80 -30.25
C GLY A 32 -20.34 15.25 -30.31
N GLY A 33 -19.46 16.13 -30.72
CA GLY A 33 -19.72 17.52 -31.01
C GLY A 33 -18.53 18.22 -31.58
N ASN A 34 -18.39 18.17 -32.91
CA ASN A 34 -17.51 19.05 -33.67
C ASN A 34 -17.88 20.51 -33.38
N ASN A 35 -16.87 21.35 -33.12
CA ASN A 35 -16.85 22.71 -33.68
C ASN A 35 -15.43 23.28 -33.73
N ASN A 36 -15.03 23.54 -34.96
CA ASN A 36 -13.91 24.40 -35.36
C ASN A 36 -14.14 25.83 -34.89
N GLY A 37 -13.11 26.47 -34.39
CA GLY A 37 -13.07 27.90 -34.12
C GLY A 37 -11.66 28.36 -33.86
N GLY A 38 -10.93 28.72 -34.91
CA GLY A 38 -9.63 29.37 -34.80
C GLY A 38 -9.76 30.76 -34.20
N GLY A 39 -8.77 31.13 -33.39
CA GLY A 39 -8.61 32.46 -32.83
C GLY A 39 -7.18 32.70 -32.42
N ASN A 40 -6.39 33.18 -33.37
CA ASN A 40 -5.09 33.80 -33.13
C ASN A 40 -5.30 35.02 -32.24
N ASN A 41 -4.61 35.08 -31.10
CA ASN A 41 -4.32 36.36 -30.45
C ASN A 41 -2.89 36.35 -29.92
N ASN A 42 -2.01 36.91 -30.73
CA ASN A 42 -0.76 37.50 -30.29
C ASN A 42 -1.05 38.65 -29.33
N GLY A 43 -0.61 38.52 -28.11
CA GLY A 43 -0.61 39.57 -27.12
C GLY A 43 0.69 39.49 -26.32
N GLY A 44 1.75 40.13 -26.83
CA GLY A 44 2.96 40.36 -26.06
C GLY A 44 2.66 41.22 -24.83
N GLY A 45 2.88 40.66 -23.65
CA GLY A 45 2.82 41.33 -22.38
C GLY A 45 4.06 40.97 -21.59
N ASN A 46 5.05 41.87 -21.60
CA ASN A 46 6.14 41.88 -20.63
C ASN A 46 5.54 41.89 -19.21
N ASN A 47 5.58 40.80 -18.52
CA ASN A 47 5.45 40.74 -17.08
C ASN A 47 6.77 40.35 -16.43
N SER A 48 7.55 41.33 -16.12
CA SER A 48 8.66 41.25 -15.18
C SER A 48 8.09 41.09 -13.76
N GLY A 49 7.89 39.84 -13.34
CA GLY A 49 7.42 39.52 -12.00
C GLY A 49 7.69 38.09 -11.64
N SER A 50 8.68 37.84 -10.78
CA SER A 50 9.02 36.60 -10.05
C SER A 50 8.87 35.30 -10.86
N GLY A 51 9.95 34.93 -11.56
CA GLY A 51 9.98 33.85 -12.48
C GLY A 51 9.98 32.46 -11.85
N ASP A 52 8.83 31.84 -11.84
CA ASP A 52 8.68 30.39 -11.75
C ASP A 52 8.23 29.87 -13.10
N SER A 53 9.03 30.06 -14.19
CA SER A 53 8.69 29.46 -15.47
C SER A 53 8.96 27.97 -15.44
N THR A 54 7.89 27.19 -15.53
CA THR A 54 7.95 25.73 -15.71
C THR A 54 7.66 25.31 -17.13
N ASP A 55 7.21 26.24 -17.97
CA ASP A 55 6.84 25.97 -19.34
C ASP A 55 8.09 25.74 -20.21
N PRO A 56 8.29 24.55 -20.78
CA PRO A 56 9.39 24.27 -21.68
C PRO A 56 9.33 25.09 -22.98
N ASN A 57 8.15 25.60 -23.37
CA ASN A 57 8.00 26.39 -24.59
C ASN A 57 8.59 27.80 -24.47
N ASP A 58 8.94 28.25 -23.27
CA ASP A 58 9.67 29.49 -23.03
C ASP A 58 11.15 29.38 -23.41
N TYR A 59 11.62 28.18 -23.80
CA TYR A 59 13.03 27.88 -24.08
C TYR A 59 13.17 27.09 -25.38
N ASP A 60 14.28 27.31 -26.07
CA ASP A 60 14.66 26.46 -27.19
C ASP A 60 14.88 25.03 -26.74
N SER A 61 14.24 24.07 -27.44
CA SER A 61 14.42 22.66 -27.18
C SER A 61 15.84 22.21 -27.54
N SER A 62 16.41 21.36 -26.72
CA SER A 62 17.74 20.80 -26.98
C SER A 62 17.78 19.31 -26.64
N THR A 63 18.78 18.60 -27.20
CA THR A 63 19.03 17.20 -26.88
C THR A 63 20.44 17.04 -26.33
N SER A 64 20.56 16.36 -25.19
CA SER A 64 21.86 16.04 -24.59
C SER A 64 22.70 15.12 -25.48
N SER A 65 24.01 15.20 -25.33
CA SER A 65 24.94 14.24 -25.93
C SER A 65 24.98 12.89 -25.17
N GLY A 66 24.48 12.84 -23.96
CA GLY A 66 24.68 11.74 -23.01
C GLY A 66 25.94 11.92 -22.18
N ASP A 67 26.04 11.14 -21.08
CA ASP A 67 27.14 11.20 -20.09
C ASP A 67 27.43 12.65 -19.60
N THR A 68 26.42 13.50 -19.56
CA THR A 68 26.51 14.92 -19.21
C THR A 68 25.89 15.17 -17.84
N THR A 69 26.56 16.02 -17.02
CA THR A 69 25.97 16.49 -15.76
C THR A 69 25.41 17.89 -15.96
N TYR A 70 24.14 18.07 -15.58
CA TYR A 70 23.43 19.35 -15.55
C TYR A 70 23.17 19.77 -14.12
N TYR A 71 23.48 21.01 -13.80
CA TYR A 71 23.32 21.63 -12.49
C TYR A 71 22.19 22.66 -12.51
N ILE A 72 21.37 22.66 -11.48
CA ILE A 72 20.25 23.56 -11.32
C ILE A 72 20.33 24.22 -9.93
N SER A 73 20.32 25.55 -9.90
CA SER A 73 20.26 26.34 -8.67
C SER A 73 19.27 27.50 -8.85
N PHE A 74 18.27 27.58 -8.00
CA PHE A 74 17.29 28.64 -8.05
C PHE A 74 17.92 30.01 -7.70
N ASN A 75 18.80 30.05 -6.70
CA ASN A 75 19.38 31.27 -6.19
C ASN A 75 20.53 31.80 -7.03
N SER A 76 21.41 30.93 -7.54
CA SER A 76 22.62 31.33 -8.29
C SER A 76 22.58 31.00 -9.78
N GLY A 77 21.52 30.35 -10.25
CA GLY A 77 21.37 29.93 -11.63
C GLY A 77 20.96 31.03 -12.58
N ASN A 78 21.25 30.79 -13.87
CA ASN A 78 20.80 31.61 -14.98
C ASN A 78 20.56 30.70 -16.20
N ASP A 79 19.39 30.82 -16.84
CA ASP A 79 19.01 29.95 -17.96
C ASP A 79 19.76 30.23 -19.27
N ASN A 80 20.54 31.32 -19.30
CA ASN A 80 21.51 31.58 -20.37
C ASN A 80 22.84 30.81 -20.19
N ASN A 81 23.05 30.18 -19.04
CA ASN A 81 24.19 29.31 -18.80
C ASN A 81 24.08 28.01 -19.62
N ASP A 82 25.16 27.23 -19.69
CA ASP A 82 25.15 25.90 -20.28
C ASP A 82 24.69 24.79 -19.31
N GLY A 83 24.57 25.11 -18.02
CA GLY A 83 24.15 24.21 -16.95
C GLY A 83 25.14 23.10 -16.62
N LYS A 84 26.37 23.11 -17.17
CA LYS A 84 27.29 21.96 -17.10
C LYS A 84 28.33 22.04 -15.99
N SER A 85 28.28 23.08 -15.17
CA SER A 85 29.11 23.22 -13.97
C SER A 85 28.33 23.84 -12.81
N GLU A 86 28.82 23.63 -11.58
CA GLU A 86 28.23 24.24 -10.38
C GLU A 86 28.29 25.77 -10.37
N ASP A 87 29.26 26.35 -11.09
CA ASP A 87 29.43 27.82 -11.21
C ASP A 87 28.50 28.41 -12.29
N LYS A 88 27.97 27.60 -13.20
CA LYS A 88 27.09 28.03 -14.29
C LYS A 88 25.82 27.18 -14.37
N PRO A 89 25.06 27.06 -13.27
CA PRO A 89 23.85 26.24 -13.25
C PRO A 89 22.71 26.90 -14.02
N PHE A 90 21.74 26.13 -14.46
CA PHE A 90 20.42 26.61 -14.85
C PHE A 90 19.64 27.12 -13.64
N LYS A 91 18.58 27.88 -13.88
CA LYS A 91 17.74 28.41 -12.82
C LYS A 91 16.39 27.72 -12.73
N ASN A 92 15.63 27.68 -13.80
CA ASN A 92 14.23 27.35 -13.81
C ASN A 92 13.94 25.91 -14.28
N LEU A 93 12.83 25.33 -13.80
CA LEU A 93 12.35 24.02 -14.23
C LEU A 93 12.02 23.97 -15.73
N GLY A 94 11.48 25.05 -16.31
CA GLY A 94 11.19 25.14 -17.72
C GLY A 94 12.41 24.90 -18.60
N LYS A 95 13.56 25.41 -18.18
CA LYS A 95 14.82 25.21 -18.92
C LYS A 95 15.22 23.74 -18.97
N ILE A 96 15.17 23.02 -17.85
CA ILE A 96 15.47 21.59 -17.85
C ILE A 96 14.35 20.75 -18.47
N ASN A 97 13.10 21.19 -18.41
CA ASN A 97 11.99 20.55 -19.12
C ASN A 97 12.11 20.65 -20.66
N SER A 98 12.87 21.62 -21.18
CA SER A 98 13.12 21.76 -22.62
C SER A 98 14.22 20.83 -23.16
N ILE A 99 14.90 20.07 -22.28
CA ILE A 99 16.01 19.18 -22.63
C ILE A 99 15.53 17.75 -22.78
N THR A 100 15.89 17.11 -23.88
CA THR A 100 15.79 15.64 -24.02
C THR A 100 17.10 15.01 -23.57
N PHE A 101 17.06 14.30 -22.46
CA PHE A 101 18.22 13.65 -21.85
C PHE A 101 18.54 12.32 -22.55
N LYS A 102 19.75 11.82 -22.33
CA LYS A 102 20.24 10.54 -22.84
C LYS A 102 20.93 9.73 -21.75
N ALA A 103 21.26 8.49 -22.09
CA ALA A 103 21.92 7.57 -21.18
C ALA A 103 23.17 8.18 -20.54
N GLY A 104 23.30 8.00 -19.23
CA GLY A 104 24.38 8.51 -18.41
C GLY A 104 24.26 9.96 -17.97
N ASP A 105 23.23 10.69 -18.40
CA ASP A 105 23.01 12.07 -17.96
C ASP A 105 22.65 12.13 -16.47
N LYS A 106 23.15 13.18 -15.81
CA LYS A 106 22.87 13.50 -14.40
C LYS A 106 22.22 14.87 -14.29
N ILE A 107 21.11 14.95 -13.60
CA ILE A 107 20.36 16.18 -13.37
C ILE A 107 20.44 16.48 -11.87
N LYS A 108 21.17 17.54 -11.50
CA LYS A 108 21.54 17.83 -10.12
C LYS A 108 20.90 19.11 -9.62
N PHE A 109 20.04 18.97 -8.61
CA PHE A 109 19.39 20.07 -7.91
C PHE A 109 20.20 20.50 -6.68
N LYS A 110 20.39 21.80 -6.48
CA LYS A 110 21.17 22.30 -5.35
C LYS A 110 20.44 22.11 -4.03
N SER A 111 21.13 21.48 -3.08
CA SER A 111 20.63 21.28 -1.72
C SER A 111 20.27 22.59 -1.04
N GLY A 112 19.18 22.59 -0.25
CA GLY A 112 18.70 23.77 0.50
C GLY A 112 17.89 24.76 -0.34
N GLU A 113 17.63 24.48 -1.60
CA GLU A 113 16.85 25.33 -2.48
C GLU A 113 15.50 24.71 -2.85
N SER A 114 14.58 25.51 -3.38
CA SER A 114 13.25 25.03 -3.77
C SER A 114 12.78 25.63 -5.09
N TRP A 115 12.02 24.83 -5.83
CA TRP A 115 11.38 25.21 -7.09
C TRP A 115 9.88 24.97 -6.99
N LYS A 116 9.10 25.89 -7.57
CA LYS A 116 7.65 25.76 -7.72
C LYS A 116 7.30 25.41 -9.15
N GLY A 117 6.49 24.37 -9.32
CA GLY A 117 6.10 23.87 -10.61
C GLY A 117 6.38 22.37 -10.74
N TYR A 118 6.57 21.90 -11.97
CA TYR A 118 6.85 20.49 -12.22
C TYR A 118 8.15 20.27 -12.97
N PHE A 119 8.76 19.12 -12.74
CA PHE A 119 9.83 18.61 -13.57
C PHE A 119 9.30 17.39 -14.37
N LYS A 120 9.36 17.48 -15.71
CA LYS A 120 9.01 16.37 -16.62
C LYS A 120 10.26 15.83 -17.27
N LEU A 121 10.62 14.59 -16.92
CA LEU A 121 11.76 13.92 -17.57
C LEU A 121 11.42 13.58 -19.01
N ARG A 122 12.29 13.97 -19.95
CA ARG A 122 12.28 13.57 -21.36
C ARG A 122 13.54 12.78 -21.69
N GLY A 123 13.40 11.55 -22.16
CA GLY A 123 14.50 10.67 -22.50
C GLY A 123 14.77 9.59 -21.47
N SER A 124 15.29 8.48 -21.93
CA SER A 124 15.58 7.28 -21.16
C SER A 124 17.07 7.03 -21.01
N GLY A 125 17.44 6.37 -19.92
CA GLY A 125 18.77 5.80 -19.75
C GLY A 125 18.94 4.47 -20.50
N SER A 126 20.04 3.80 -20.23
CA SER A 126 20.26 2.39 -20.60
C SER A 126 20.56 1.57 -19.35
N ASP A 127 20.57 0.25 -19.46
CA ASP A 127 20.75 -0.66 -18.32
C ASP A 127 22.07 -0.40 -17.58
N ASP A 128 23.13 -0.05 -18.29
CA ASP A 128 24.46 0.26 -17.76
C ASP A 128 24.68 1.76 -17.46
N LYS A 129 23.85 2.64 -18.04
CA LYS A 129 23.94 4.09 -17.92
C LYS A 129 22.56 4.72 -17.67
N PRO A 130 22.00 4.59 -16.49
CA PRO A 130 20.72 5.22 -16.17
C PRO A 130 20.84 6.76 -16.20
N ILE A 131 19.70 7.42 -16.40
CA ILE A 131 19.60 8.86 -16.12
C ILE A 131 19.43 9.01 -14.60
N SER A 132 20.21 9.90 -13.98
CA SER A 132 20.13 10.19 -12.55
C SER A 132 19.54 11.57 -12.31
N ILE A 133 18.58 11.64 -11.37
CA ILE A 133 18.01 12.89 -10.84
C ILE A 133 18.37 12.91 -9.37
N GLU A 134 19.21 13.86 -8.94
CA GLU A 134 19.78 13.84 -7.60
C GLU A 134 20.08 15.24 -7.06
N ASN A 135 20.39 15.35 -5.78
CA ASN A 135 20.88 16.58 -5.20
C ASN A 135 22.40 16.72 -5.35
N TYR A 136 22.89 17.95 -5.25
CA TYR A 136 24.31 18.26 -5.09
C TYR A 136 24.54 19.27 -3.97
N SER A 137 25.77 19.37 -3.52
CA SER A 137 26.20 20.10 -2.33
C SER A 137 25.60 19.54 -1.02
N SER A 138 26.17 19.97 0.11
CA SER A 138 25.64 19.62 1.44
C SER A 138 24.43 20.50 1.80
N GLY A 139 23.57 19.98 2.67
CA GLY A 139 22.40 20.72 3.17
C GLY A 139 21.13 19.88 3.14
N ASN A 140 20.00 20.54 3.38
CA ASN A 140 18.69 19.93 3.28
C ASN A 140 18.40 19.50 1.84
N LYS A 141 17.54 18.47 1.68
CA LYS A 141 17.09 18.06 0.34
C LYS A 141 16.52 19.24 -0.44
N PRO A 142 16.84 19.38 -1.73
CA PRO A 142 16.16 20.33 -2.61
C PRO A 142 14.68 19.96 -2.74
N ILE A 143 13.82 20.97 -2.76
CA ILE A 143 12.37 20.79 -2.77
C ILE A 143 11.82 21.09 -4.17
N ILE A 144 11.08 20.15 -4.74
CA ILE A 144 10.21 20.43 -5.89
C ILE A 144 8.77 20.46 -5.37
N ASP A 145 8.20 21.65 -5.32
CA ASP A 145 6.81 21.90 -4.96
C ASP A 145 5.96 21.93 -6.23
N GLY A 146 5.08 20.94 -6.40
CA GLY A 146 4.22 20.82 -7.56
C GLY A 146 3.29 22.02 -7.81
N ASN A 147 3.13 22.92 -6.83
CA ASN A 147 2.38 24.18 -6.95
C ASN A 147 1.00 24.03 -7.61
N GLY A 148 0.32 22.93 -7.33
CA GLY A 148 -1.01 22.62 -7.90
C GLY A 148 -0.99 22.01 -9.31
N TYR A 149 0.16 21.73 -9.89
CA TYR A 149 0.26 20.87 -11.07
C TYR A 149 -0.07 19.42 -10.71
N GLN A 150 -0.34 18.59 -11.70
CA GLN A 150 -0.67 17.19 -11.44
C GLN A 150 0.43 16.44 -10.68
N ALA A 151 1.70 16.67 -10.98
CA ALA A 151 2.80 16.06 -10.24
C ALA A 151 3.93 17.06 -10.01
N ALA A 152 4.71 16.87 -8.93
CA ALA A 152 5.98 17.58 -8.76
C ALA A 152 7.05 17.02 -9.71
N ILE A 153 7.12 15.68 -9.84
CA ILE A 153 7.93 15.02 -10.88
C ILE A 153 7.03 14.11 -11.73
N PHE A 154 7.17 14.21 -13.03
CA PHE A 154 6.44 13.39 -13.99
C PHE A 154 7.39 12.64 -14.93
N ILE A 155 7.22 11.33 -15.01
CA ILE A 155 7.95 10.43 -15.90
C ILE A 155 6.92 9.69 -16.74
N GLU A 156 6.96 9.89 -18.06
CA GLU A 156 6.05 9.24 -18.98
C GLU A 156 6.83 8.46 -20.03
N ASN A 157 6.61 7.15 -20.07
CA ASN A 157 7.25 6.26 -21.06
C ASN A 157 8.79 6.30 -21.08
N GLN A 158 9.42 6.61 -19.93
CA GLN A 158 10.88 6.61 -19.80
C GLN A 158 11.32 5.44 -18.91
N GLU A 159 12.50 4.92 -19.16
CA GLU A 159 13.10 3.78 -18.46
C GLU A 159 14.54 4.03 -18.04
N ASN A 160 15.07 3.15 -17.20
CA ASN A 160 16.43 3.23 -16.67
C ASN A 160 16.71 4.59 -16.02
N VAL A 161 15.89 4.91 -14.99
CA VAL A 161 15.91 6.19 -14.27
C VAL A 161 16.16 5.95 -12.79
N THR A 162 17.05 6.74 -12.20
CA THR A 162 17.28 6.77 -10.75
C THR A 162 16.93 8.16 -10.21
N ILE A 163 16.11 8.23 -9.17
CA ILE A 163 15.78 9.49 -8.47
C ILE A 163 16.21 9.36 -7.02
N SER A 164 17.00 10.31 -6.53
CA SER A 164 17.49 10.26 -5.15
C SER A 164 17.69 11.63 -4.51
N GLY A 165 17.59 11.66 -3.18
CA GLY A 165 17.98 12.81 -2.38
C GLY A 165 17.11 14.05 -2.50
N LEU A 166 15.87 13.95 -2.96
CA LEU A 166 14.93 15.06 -3.17
C LEU A 166 13.79 15.04 -2.15
N GLU A 167 13.21 16.22 -1.94
CA GLU A 167 11.92 16.40 -1.27
C GLU A 167 10.86 16.85 -2.28
N LEU A 168 9.68 16.21 -2.26
CA LEU A 168 8.57 16.51 -3.14
C LEU A 168 7.35 16.91 -2.31
N THR A 169 6.72 18.00 -2.69
CA THR A 169 5.43 18.47 -2.14
C THR A 169 4.49 18.84 -3.28
N ASN A 170 3.18 18.72 -3.07
CA ASN A 170 2.21 19.18 -4.06
C ASN A 170 0.87 19.48 -3.39
N GLU A 171 0.79 20.63 -2.75
CA GLU A 171 -0.43 21.08 -2.11
C GLU A 171 -1.21 21.98 -3.05
N ALA A 172 -2.32 21.47 -3.57
CA ALA A 172 -3.16 22.20 -4.51
C ALA A 172 -4.12 23.14 -3.77
N SER A 173 -3.60 24.22 -3.21
CA SER A 173 -4.42 25.22 -2.52
C SER A 173 -5.25 26.11 -3.47
N HIS A 174 -4.94 26.12 -4.76
CA HIS A 174 -5.54 27.09 -5.69
C HIS A 174 -6.07 26.43 -6.97
N LYS A 175 -7.33 26.77 -7.31
CA LYS A 175 -7.85 26.64 -8.67
C LYS A 175 -7.33 27.81 -9.50
N LEU A 176 -7.23 27.62 -10.82
CA LEU A 176 -7.09 28.73 -11.73
C LEU A 176 -8.35 29.63 -11.66
N SER A 177 -8.24 30.88 -12.11
CA SER A 177 -9.33 31.85 -12.03
C SER A 177 -10.65 31.38 -12.68
N ASN A 178 -10.57 30.50 -13.67
CA ASN A 178 -11.71 29.85 -14.32
C ASN A 178 -12.22 28.57 -13.61
N GLY A 179 -11.67 28.24 -12.44
CA GLY A 179 -12.01 27.04 -11.68
C GLY A 179 -11.31 25.76 -12.12
N SER A 180 -10.53 25.78 -13.21
CA SER A 180 -9.75 24.63 -13.66
C SER A 180 -8.52 24.41 -12.77
N VAL A 181 -7.91 23.23 -12.85
CA VAL A 181 -6.61 22.93 -12.22
C VAL A 181 -5.48 23.17 -13.21
N LYS A 182 -4.29 23.47 -12.71
CA LYS A 182 -3.09 23.56 -13.54
C LYS A 182 -2.75 22.17 -14.09
N LEU A 183 -2.54 22.09 -15.37
CA LEU A 183 -2.19 20.86 -16.08
C LEU A 183 -0.70 20.84 -16.39
N MET A 184 -0.14 19.65 -16.46
CA MET A 184 1.19 19.45 -16.99
C MET A 184 1.15 19.42 -18.53
N ASP A 185 2.27 19.78 -19.13
CA ASP A 185 2.46 19.64 -20.56
C ASP A 185 2.26 18.17 -21.00
N GLN A 186 1.41 17.96 -22.00
CA GLN A 186 1.16 16.67 -22.66
C GLN A 186 0.77 15.51 -21.70
N SER A 187 0.12 15.78 -20.60
CA SER A 187 -0.37 14.74 -19.71
C SER A 187 -1.64 14.08 -20.26
N SER A 188 -1.66 12.75 -20.34
CA SER A 188 -2.86 11.97 -20.64
C SER A 188 -3.93 12.08 -19.54
N ARG A 189 -3.55 12.52 -18.35
CA ARG A 189 -4.43 12.71 -17.19
C ARG A 189 -4.89 14.16 -17.00
N SER A 190 -4.83 14.94 -18.05
CA SER A 190 -5.25 16.33 -18.01
C SER A 190 -6.75 16.45 -17.66
N GLY A 191 -7.07 17.42 -16.79
CA GLY A 191 -8.44 17.68 -16.32
C GLY A 191 -8.87 16.89 -15.07
N LEU A 192 -8.12 15.88 -14.64
CA LEU A 192 -8.40 15.17 -13.39
C LEU A 192 -7.94 15.98 -12.17
N ASN A 193 -8.73 15.93 -11.09
CA ASN A 193 -8.35 16.55 -9.81
C ASN A 193 -7.46 15.63 -8.97
N GLU A 194 -6.37 15.15 -9.56
CA GLU A 194 -5.40 14.27 -8.93
C GLU A 194 -4.09 15.01 -8.71
N ARG A 195 -3.38 14.69 -7.62
CA ARG A 195 -2.07 15.27 -7.29
C ARG A 195 -1.11 14.16 -6.91
N TYR A 196 0.10 14.29 -7.42
CA TYR A 196 1.18 13.34 -7.21
C TYR A 196 2.43 14.08 -6.72
N GLY A 197 3.16 13.47 -5.80
CA GLY A 197 4.56 13.83 -5.59
C GLY A 197 5.38 13.37 -6.79
N LEU A 198 5.31 12.08 -7.10
CA LEU A 198 5.91 11.47 -8.29
C LEU A 198 4.87 10.64 -9.04
N LEU A 199 4.66 10.95 -10.31
CA LEU A 199 3.88 10.12 -11.24
C LEU A 199 4.81 9.46 -12.26
N VAL A 200 4.78 8.13 -12.32
CA VAL A 200 5.44 7.32 -13.35
C VAL A 200 4.35 6.63 -14.16
N LEU A 201 4.16 7.08 -15.39
CA LEU A 201 3.06 6.66 -16.26
C LEU A 201 3.58 5.87 -17.45
N ARG A 202 2.93 4.76 -17.72
CA ARG A 202 3.12 3.97 -18.92
C ARG A 202 1.86 4.03 -19.77
N SER A 203 1.90 4.82 -20.83
CA SER A 203 0.83 4.98 -21.83
C SER A 203 1.18 4.40 -23.20
N GLY A 204 2.40 3.93 -23.38
CA GLY A 204 2.92 3.41 -24.66
C GLY A 204 2.76 1.90 -24.83
N SER A 205 3.51 1.33 -25.73
CA SER A 205 3.36 -0.04 -26.25
C SER A 205 4.49 -1.02 -25.90
N SER A 206 5.32 -0.72 -24.91
CA SER A 206 6.39 -1.61 -24.45
C SER A 206 6.51 -1.56 -22.95
N ASN A 207 7.08 -2.57 -22.30
CA ASN A 207 7.40 -2.51 -20.89
C ASN A 207 8.47 -1.44 -20.61
N ILE A 208 8.46 -0.92 -19.39
CA ILE A 208 9.46 0.01 -18.86
C ILE A 208 10.34 -0.74 -17.87
N LYS A 209 11.65 -0.52 -17.94
CA LYS A 209 12.63 -1.18 -17.07
C LYS A 209 13.27 -0.21 -16.07
N ASN A 210 13.64 -0.78 -14.93
CA ASN A 210 14.61 -0.21 -14.00
C ASN A 210 14.30 1.24 -13.55
N ILE A 211 13.23 1.42 -12.79
CA ILE A 211 12.98 2.69 -12.08
C ILE A 211 13.45 2.52 -10.63
N LYS A 212 14.42 3.32 -10.20
CA LYS A 212 15.00 3.28 -8.86
C LYS A 212 14.75 4.57 -8.11
N LEU A 213 14.14 4.46 -6.94
CA LEU A 213 13.86 5.57 -6.03
C LEU A 213 14.64 5.35 -4.73
N ASN A 214 15.38 6.33 -4.29
CA ASN A 214 16.15 6.21 -3.05
C ASN A 214 16.20 7.52 -2.28
N ASN A 215 16.07 7.45 -0.95
CA ASN A 215 16.24 8.59 -0.06
C ASN A 215 15.38 9.80 -0.46
N LEU A 216 14.10 9.56 -0.79
CA LEU A 216 13.13 10.61 -1.09
C LEU A 216 12.29 10.94 0.14
N LYS A 217 11.99 12.24 0.32
CA LYS A 217 10.97 12.70 1.25
C LYS A 217 9.80 13.25 0.45
N ILE A 218 8.58 12.77 0.74
CA ILE A 218 7.38 13.16 -0.01
C ILE A 218 6.28 13.48 1.00
N SER A 219 5.77 14.70 0.96
CA SER A 219 4.77 15.10 1.95
C SER A 219 3.82 16.19 1.44
N ASN A 220 2.67 16.30 2.10
CA ASN A 220 1.65 17.30 1.77
C ASN A 220 1.20 17.21 0.31
N ILE A 221 0.74 16.03 -0.09
CA ILE A 221 0.23 15.78 -1.44
C ILE A 221 -1.30 15.76 -1.37
N TYR A 222 -1.93 16.84 -1.81
CA TYR A 222 -3.37 17.01 -1.70
C TYR A 222 -4.00 17.58 -2.98
N PRO A 223 -5.17 17.08 -3.39
CA PRO A 223 -5.92 17.65 -4.49
C PRO A 223 -6.51 19.01 -4.11
N THR A 224 -6.99 19.75 -5.09
CA THR A 224 -7.78 20.97 -4.84
C THR A 224 -9.09 20.57 -4.16
N PRO A 225 -9.47 21.18 -3.03
CA PRO A 225 -10.77 20.91 -2.41
C PRO A 225 -11.91 21.21 -3.38
N THR A 226 -12.83 20.27 -3.52
CA THR A 226 -14.06 20.41 -4.31
C THR A 226 -15.25 20.05 -3.43
N ASN A 227 -16.49 20.26 -3.92
CA ASN A 227 -17.69 19.84 -3.21
C ASN A 227 -18.10 18.38 -3.54
N SER A 228 -17.22 17.61 -4.15
CA SER A 228 -17.45 16.20 -4.50
C SER A 228 -16.83 15.26 -3.48
N ASP A 229 -17.35 14.05 -3.40
CA ASP A 229 -16.85 13.01 -2.48
C ASP A 229 -15.43 12.52 -2.81
N ASN A 230 -14.87 12.89 -3.96
CA ASN A 230 -13.52 12.53 -4.44
C ASN A 230 -12.46 13.60 -4.15
N ASN A 231 -12.53 14.23 -2.99
CA ASN A 231 -11.59 15.31 -2.61
C ASN A 231 -10.22 14.83 -2.13
N HIS A 232 -9.97 13.53 -2.13
CA HIS A 232 -8.80 12.92 -1.49
C HIS A 232 -7.73 12.42 -2.46
N GLN A 233 -7.83 12.66 -3.76
CA GLN A 233 -6.96 12.10 -4.80
C GLN A 233 -5.53 12.70 -4.79
N GLY A 234 -4.82 12.51 -3.68
CA GLY A 234 -3.44 12.95 -3.47
C GLY A 234 -2.52 11.77 -3.16
N TYR A 235 -1.63 11.41 -4.09
CA TYR A 235 -0.76 10.24 -4.01
C TYR A 235 0.69 10.65 -3.83
N GLY A 236 1.41 10.04 -2.90
CA GLY A 236 2.84 10.28 -2.74
C GLY A 236 3.61 9.88 -4.00
N ILE A 237 3.53 8.61 -4.36
CA ILE A 237 4.10 8.03 -5.58
C ILE A 237 3.04 7.17 -6.25
N ARG A 238 2.91 7.30 -7.57
CA ARG A 238 2.09 6.40 -8.35
C ARG A 238 2.84 5.88 -9.57
N PHE A 239 2.90 4.55 -9.68
CA PHE A 239 3.25 3.83 -10.89
C PHE A 239 1.98 3.31 -11.54
N GLU A 240 1.73 3.68 -12.77
CA GLU A 240 0.53 3.28 -13.47
C GLU A 240 0.83 2.88 -14.90
N SER A 241 0.26 1.76 -15.34
CA SER A 241 0.13 1.46 -16.76
C SER A 241 -1.33 1.64 -17.18
N GLU A 242 -1.53 2.33 -18.29
CA GLU A 242 -2.87 2.53 -18.85
C GLU A 242 -3.40 1.22 -19.45
N ASN A 243 -4.71 1.08 -19.42
CA ASN A 243 -5.37 -0.06 -20.05
C ASN A 243 -5.25 0.04 -21.57
N ASN A 244 -4.61 -0.96 -22.16
CA ASN A 244 -4.49 -1.08 -23.61
C ASN A 244 -4.50 -2.56 -23.99
N ASP A 245 -5.66 -3.06 -24.41
CA ASP A 245 -5.99 -4.48 -24.53
C ASP A 245 -5.10 -5.31 -25.48
N ASN A 246 -4.23 -4.70 -26.25
CA ASN A 246 -3.44 -5.43 -27.25
C ASN A 246 -1.94 -5.20 -27.15
N VAL A 247 -1.45 -4.62 -26.06
CA VAL A 247 -0.05 -4.17 -25.98
C VAL A 247 0.57 -4.50 -24.63
N LEU A 248 1.79 -5.01 -24.62
CA LEU A 248 2.59 -5.16 -23.39
C LEU A 248 2.78 -3.78 -22.73
N ASN A 249 2.37 -3.70 -21.47
CA ASN A 249 2.28 -2.43 -20.76
C ASN A 249 2.50 -2.63 -19.25
N TYR A 250 3.74 -2.90 -18.85
CA TYR A 250 4.10 -3.13 -17.46
C TYR A 250 5.50 -2.59 -17.13
N TYR A 251 5.77 -2.49 -15.84
CA TYR A 251 7.10 -2.20 -15.31
C TYR A 251 7.84 -3.50 -14.98
N ASP A 252 9.12 -3.56 -15.31
CA ASP A 252 10.03 -4.64 -14.96
C ASP A 252 11.24 -4.07 -14.19
N GLY A 253 11.24 -4.22 -12.89
CA GLY A 253 12.25 -3.63 -12.02
C GLY A 253 11.84 -2.28 -11.44
N ILE A 254 11.14 -2.30 -10.31
CA ILE A 254 10.91 -1.12 -9.45
C ILE A 254 11.66 -1.34 -8.14
N THR A 255 12.59 -0.44 -7.83
CA THR A 255 13.27 -0.42 -6.53
C THR A 255 12.94 0.89 -5.82
N ALA A 256 12.43 0.80 -4.59
CA ALA A 256 12.06 1.94 -3.76
C ALA A 256 12.62 1.74 -2.35
N GLU A 257 13.62 2.54 -1.98
CA GLU A 257 14.33 2.38 -0.72
C GLU A 257 14.49 3.71 0.03
N ASN A 258 14.49 3.64 1.36
CA ASN A 258 14.73 4.80 2.21
C ASN A 258 13.78 5.98 1.92
N LEU A 259 12.52 5.67 1.66
CA LEU A 259 11.47 6.66 1.44
C LEU A 259 10.91 7.14 2.78
N ASP A 260 10.57 8.43 2.84
CA ASP A 260 9.81 9.05 3.93
C ASP A 260 8.58 9.73 3.32
N ILE A 261 7.44 9.03 3.36
CA ILE A 261 6.19 9.47 2.74
C ILE A 261 5.16 9.78 3.81
N SER A 262 4.60 10.97 3.80
CA SER A 262 3.63 11.38 4.81
C SER A 262 2.60 12.37 4.29
N LYS A 263 1.43 12.42 4.96
CA LYS A 263 0.41 13.44 4.71
C LYS A 263 -0.01 13.49 3.25
N THR A 264 -0.49 12.37 2.76
CA THR A 264 -1.10 12.24 1.42
C THR A 264 -2.62 12.23 1.54
N GLY A 265 -3.32 12.75 0.56
CA GLY A 265 -4.78 12.68 0.53
C GLY A 265 -5.29 11.25 0.41
N HIS A 266 -4.59 10.44 -0.38
CA HIS A 266 -4.90 9.03 -0.63
C HIS A 266 -3.69 8.13 -0.28
N TYR A 267 -3.17 7.34 -1.22
CA TYR A 267 -2.11 6.38 -0.96
C TYR A 267 -0.72 7.01 -0.88
N GLY A 268 0.13 6.45 -0.04
CA GLY A 268 1.54 6.81 0.02
C GLY A 268 2.29 6.37 -1.24
N LEU A 269 2.22 5.08 -1.56
CA LEU A 269 2.76 4.50 -2.79
C LEU A 269 1.74 3.56 -3.42
N HIS A 270 1.41 3.78 -4.69
CA HIS A 270 0.46 2.97 -5.44
C HIS A 270 1.12 2.43 -6.72
N ILE A 271 1.11 1.11 -6.89
CA ILE A 271 1.55 0.44 -8.11
C ILE A 271 0.35 -0.26 -8.71
N VAL A 272 -0.07 0.16 -9.90
CA VAL A 272 -1.30 -0.35 -10.54
C VAL A 272 -1.09 -0.65 -12.02
N ASN A 273 -1.48 -1.85 -12.43
CA ASN A 273 -1.64 -2.22 -13.81
C ASN A 273 -3.14 -2.27 -14.12
N ARG A 274 -3.57 -1.41 -15.05
CA ARG A 274 -4.98 -1.34 -15.47
C ARG A 274 -5.32 -2.28 -16.62
N MET A 275 -4.44 -3.17 -17.01
CA MET A 275 -4.73 -4.16 -18.05
C MET A 275 -5.86 -5.10 -17.63
N SER A 276 -6.67 -5.51 -18.56
CA SER A 276 -7.84 -6.37 -18.36
C SER A 276 -7.93 -7.47 -19.41
N GLY A 277 -8.86 -8.40 -19.23
CA GLY A 277 -9.14 -9.46 -20.20
C GLY A 277 -7.95 -10.39 -20.41
N ALA A 278 -7.61 -10.65 -21.65
CA ALA A 278 -6.53 -11.58 -22.04
C ALA A 278 -5.13 -11.12 -21.60
N GLN A 279 -4.97 -9.87 -21.18
CA GLN A 279 -3.73 -9.31 -20.67
C GLN A 279 -3.65 -9.37 -19.14
N ALA A 280 -4.51 -10.11 -18.48
CA ALA A 280 -4.51 -10.27 -17.03
C ALA A 280 -3.18 -10.83 -16.49
N ASP A 281 -2.41 -11.55 -17.30
CA ASP A 281 -1.10 -12.11 -16.94
C ASP A 281 0.06 -11.11 -17.05
N TYR A 282 -0.18 -9.89 -17.50
CA TYR A 282 0.86 -8.86 -17.56
C TYR A 282 0.93 -8.09 -16.25
N TYR A 283 1.75 -8.60 -15.34
CA TYR A 283 2.02 -8.02 -14.04
C TYR A 283 3.16 -7.01 -14.11
N HIS A 284 3.09 -5.96 -13.30
CA HIS A 284 4.31 -5.29 -12.86
C HIS A 284 5.15 -6.29 -12.06
N ARG A 285 6.44 -6.38 -12.31
CA ARG A 285 7.27 -7.45 -11.72
C ARG A 285 8.62 -6.97 -11.24
N ASN A 286 9.29 -7.82 -10.46
CA ASN A 286 10.61 -7.54 -9.91
C ASN A 286 10.60 -6.25 -9.06
N ILE A 287 9.72 -6.23 -8.04
CA ILE A 287 9.47 -5.04 -7.22
C ILE A 287 10.09 -5.22 -5.84
N SER A 288 10.89 -4.25 -5.42
CA SER A 288 11.51 -4.21 -4.09
C SER A 288 11.24 -2.88 -3.40
N ILE A 289 10.55 -2.92 -2.25
CA ILE A 289 10.26 -1.73 -1.42
C ILE A 289 10.82 -2.00 -0.03
N LYS A 290 11.80 -1.17 0.41
CA LYS A 290 12.54 -1.46 1.65
C LYS A 290 12.84 -0.21 2.47
N ASN A 291 13.07 -0.41 3.77
CA ASN A 291 13.61 0.60 4.69
C ASN A 291 12.88 1.94 4.62
N SER A 292 11.56 1.92 4.45
CA SER A 292 10.76 3.10 4.15
C SER A 292 9.75 3.41 5.26
N LYS A 293 9.34 4.66 5.36
CA LYS A 293 8.36 5.13 6.34
C LYS A 293 7.15 5.73 5.65
N PHE A 294 5.97 5.34 6.14
CA PHE A 294 4.68 5.83 5.67
C PHE A 294 3.91 6.34 6.89
N THR A 295 3.66 7.65 6.96
CA THR A 295 3.04 8.25 8.15
C THR A 295 1.85 9.11 7.76
N ASP A 296 0.70 8.90 8.43
CA ASP A 296 -0.51 9.70 8.23
C ASP A 296 -0.91 9.81 6.75
N THR A 297 -1.00 8.70 6.06
CA THR A 297 -1.57 8.64 4.71
C THR A 297 -3.09 8.61 4.80
N GLY A 298 -3.80 9.38 3.97
CA GLY A 298 -5.27 9.43 4.00
C GLY A 298 -5.92 8.11 3.61
N GLY A 299 -5.27 7.37 2.73
CA GLY A 299 -5.53 5.96 2.42
C GLY A 299 -4.41 5.07 2.94
N SER A 300 -4.09 4.03 2.20
CA SER A 300 -3.04 3.09 2.57
C SER A 300 -1.64 3.67 2.38
N GLY A 301 -0.68 3.16 3.15
CA GLY A 301 0.74 3.45 2.92
C GLY A 301 1.21 2.89 1.58
N ILE A 302 0.90 1.61 1.31
CA ILE A 302 1.21 0.96 0.02
C ILE A 302 -0.01 0.20 -0.50
N VAL A 303 -0.25 0.30 -1.82
CA VAL A 303 -1.18 -0.56 -2.55
C VAL A 303 -0.47 -1.18 -3.75
N LEU A 304 -0.60 -2.50 -3.85
CA LEU A 304 -0.05 -3.30 -4.94
C LEU A 304 -1.18 -3.95 -5.73
N ALA A 305 -1.30 -3.60 -7.00
CA ALA A 305 -2.32 -4.12 -7.86
C ALA A 305 -1.72 -4.75 -9.12
N ARG A 306 -1.98 -6.04 -9.35
CA ARG A 306 -1.40 -6.82 -10.45
C ARG A 306 0.13 -6.75 -10.45
N CYS A 307 0.72 -7.11 -9.33
CA CYS A 307 2.16 -7.15 -9.13
C CYS A 307 2.63 -8.58 -8.91
N LYS A 308 3.85 -8.88 -9.35
CA LYS A 308 4.46 -10.20 -9.22
C LYS A 308 5.94 -10.08 -8.85
N ASP A 309 6.45 -11.10 -8.16
CA ASP A 309 7.84 -11.13 -7.67
C ASP A 309 8.15 -9.88 -6.81
N VAL A 310 7.36 -9.69 -5.75
CA VAL A 310 7.40 -8.49 -4.90
C VAL A 310 7.97 -8.79 -3.52
N VAL A 311 8.83 -7.91 -3.02
CA VAL A 311 9.25 -7.89 -1.62
C VAL A 311 9.00 -6.52 -1.01
N VAL A 312 8.24 -6.47 0.10
CA VAL A 312 8.10 -5.28 0.96
C VAL A 312 8.65 -5.62 2.33
N GLU A 313 9.75 -4.97 2.74
CA GLU A 313 10.40 -5.33 3.99
C GLU A 313 11.05 -4.16 4.74
N ASN A 314 11.25 -4.37 6.05
CA ASN A 314 11.97 -3.44 6.95
C ASN A 314 11.39 -2.02 6.92
N SER A 315 10.06 -1.89 6.79
CA SER A 315 9.38 -0.61 6.64
C SER A 315 8.42 -0.36 7.79
N GLU A 316 8.17 0.92 8.08
CA GLU A 316 7.30 1.37 9.16
C GLU A 316 6.06 2.05 8.56
N PHE A 317 4.88 1.62 9.01
CA PHE A 317 3.59 2.20 8.64
C PHE A 317 2.88 2.67 9.90
N LYS A 318 2.58 3.97 9.98
CA LYS A 318 1.91 4.54 11.14
C LYS A 318 0.80 5.50 10.73
N GLY A 319 -0.41 5.25 11.24
CA GLY A 319 -1.54 6.14 11.03
C GLY A 319 -2.06 6.15 9.59
N SER A 320 -1.99 5.04 8.86
CA SER A 320 -2.64 4.90 7.55
C SER A 320 -4.16 4.96 7.70
N GLY A 321 -4.86 5.37 6.64
CA GLY A 321 -6.30 5.63 6.73
C GLY A 321 -6.60 6.89 7.56
N SER A 322 -5.68 7.84 7.60
CA SER A 322 -5.77 9.06 8.40
C SER A 322 -6.92 9.97 7.95
N GLY A 323 -7.60 10.57 8.89
CA GLY A 323 -8.58 11.65 8.70
C GLY A 323 -8.14 12.96 9.37
N LYS A 324 -6.83 13.14 9.64
CA LYS A 324 -6.29 14.32 10.32
C LYS A 324 -6.41 15.62 9.51
N ASP A 325 -6.55 15.52 8.20
CA ASP A 325 -6.86 16.62 7.30
C ASP A 325 -8.15 16.29 6.54
N SER A 326 -9.00 17.28 6.28
CA SER A 326 -10.27 17.10 5.58
C SER A 326 -10.12 16.66 4.10
N ARG A 327 -8.92 16.73 3.56
CA ARG A 327 -8.55 16.28 2.21
C ARG A 327 -8.00 14.84 2.21
N MET A 328 -8.02 14.16 3.35
CA MET A 328 -7.64 12.77 3.49
C MET A 328 -8.85 11.87 3.34
N TRP A 329 -8.66 10.70 2.76
CA TRP A 329 -9.72 9.72 2.52
C TRP A 329 -10.30 9.11 3.80
N ASN A 330 -9.51 9.06 4.86
CA ASN A 330 -9.93 8.48 6.14
C ASN A 330 -10.38 7.02 6.02
N ARG A 331 -9.65 6.21 5.24
CA ARG A 331 -9.97 4.80 4.99
C ARG A 331 -8.74 4.03 4.51
N GLY A 332 -8.68 2.74 4.80
CA GLY A 332 -7.71 1.81 4.23
C GLY A 332 -6.82 1.17 5.27
N SER A 333 -6.22 0.06 4.92
CA SER A 333 -5.19 -0.65 5.67
C SER A 333 -3.81 -0.06 5.37
N SER A 334 -2.78 -0.36 6.18
CA SER A 334 -1.45 0.18 5.90
C SER A 334 -0.87 -0.34 4.59
N LEU A 335 -1.05 -1.64 4.33
CA LEU A 335 -0.61 -2.26 3.08
C LEU A 335 -1.64 -3.28 2.62
N TRP A 336 -1.94 -3.32 1.33
CA TRP A 336 -2.77 -4.39 0.77
C TRP A 336 -2.40 -4.70 -0.68
N THR A 337 -2.75 -5.94 -1.06
CA THR A 337 -2.47 -6.51 -2.38
C THR A 337 -3.77 -6.99 -3.00
N TYR A 338 -3.98 -6.77 -4.29
CA TYR A 338 -5.04 -7.47 -5.01
C TYR A 338 -4.56 -7.95 -6.38
N THR A 339 -5.01 -9.11 -6.79
CA THR A 339 -4.55 -9.78 -8.02
C THR A 339 -3.02 -9.79 -8.12
N CYS A 340 -2.33 -10.02 -7.00
CA CYS A 340 -0.87 -10.13 -6.94
C CYS A 340 -0.42 -11.58 -6.87
N ASP A 341 0.79 -11.85 -7.32
CA ASP A 341 1.39 -13.17 -7.33
C ASP A 341 2.81 -13.13 -6.73
N ASP A 342 3.29 -14.23 -6.15
CA ASP A 342 4.65 -14.39 -5.61
C ASP A 342 5.13 -13.16 -4.79
N THR A 343 4.35 -12.75 -3.78
CA THR A 343 4.60 -11.53 -3.01
C THR A 343 4.93 -11.84 -1.55
N VAL A 344 6.01 -11.23 -1.04
CA VAL A 344 6.46 -11.36 0.35
C VAL A 344 6.41 -10.02 1.06
N ILE A 345 5.68 -9.95 2.19
CA ILE A 345 5.56 -8.77 3.06
C ILE A 345 6.13 -9.16 4.42
N GLN A 346 7.33 -8.66 4.78
CA GLN A 346 8.04 -9.16 5.95
C GLN A 346 8.82 -8.10 6.73
N ASN A 347 9.04 -8.37 8.02
CA ASN A 347 9.85 -7.54 8.92
C ASN A 347 9.38 -6.07 8.96
N ASN A 348 8.08 -5.81 8.79
CA ASN A 348 7.51 -4.48 8.84
C ASN A 348 6.84 -4.22 10.19
N LEU A 349 6.69 -2.94 10.54
CA LEU A 349 5.84 -2.47 11.60
C LEU A 349 4.58 -1.82 11.00
N PHE A 350 3.41 -2.31 11.39
CA PHE A 350 2.11 -1.73 11.08
C PHE A 350 1.45 -1.23 12.37
N GLU A 351 1.30 0.07 12.53
CA GLU A 351 0.84 0.65 13.79
C GLU A 351 -0.22 1.74 13.57
N ASP A 352 -1.24 1.74 14.41
CA ASP A 352 -2.19 2.84 14.56
C ASP A 352 -3.02 3.14 13.30
N VAL A 353 -3.63 2.13 12.69
CA VAL A 353 -4.57 2.30 11.57
C VAL A 353 -5.97 2.52 12.14
N TYR A 354 -6.52 3.72 11.96
CA TYR A 354 -7.75 4.14 12.64
C TYR A 354 -8.94 4.44 11.73
N GLY A 355 -8.85 4.23 10.44
CA GLY A 355 -9.95 4.47 9.52
C GLY A 355 -11.23 3.73 9.92
N PRO A 356 -12.42 4.24 9.60
CA PRO A 356 -13.68 3.60 9.97
C PRO A 356 -13.98 2.31 9.19
N GLN A 357 -13.25 2.07 8.09
CA GLN A 357 -13.38 0.89 7.23
C GLN A 357 -12.00 0.32 6.89
N ASP A 358 -11.95 -0.98 6.60
CA ASP A 358 -10.73 -1.76 6.42
C ASP A 358 -9.85 -1.71 7.68
N SER A 359 -8.79 -0.95 7.72
CA SER A 359 -8.00 -0.61 8.92
C SER A 359 -7.22 -1.77 9.53
N TYR A 360 -6.77 -2.70 8.69
CA TYR A 360 -5.80 -3.74 9.06
C TYR A 360 -4.36 -3.20 8.93
N GLY A 361 -3.42 -3.83 9.60
CA GLY A 361 -2.00 -3.54 9.38
C GLY A 361 -1.60 -3.86 7.95
N ALA A 362 -1.78 -5.10 7.55
CA ALA A 362 -1.66 -5.54 6.16
C ALA A 362 -2.79 -6.53 5.85
N HIS A 363 -3.30 -6.54 4.61
CA HIS A 363 -4.26 -7.56 4.19
C HIS A 363 -4.03 -8.06 2.76
N ILE A 364 -4.59 -9.23 2.49
CA ILE A 364 -4.58 -9.88 1.19
C ILE A 364 -5.99 -9.74 0.61
N ASP A 365 -6.14 -8.87 -0.38
CA ASP A 365 -7.41 -8.67 -1.06
C ASP A 365 -7.63 -9.82 -2.08
N TRP A 366 -8.63 -9.73 -2.92
CA TRP A 366 -9.06 -10.83 -3.77
C TRP A 366 -8.09 -11.13 -4.93
N GLY A 367 -8.11 -12.39 -5.39
CA GLY A 367 -7.45 -12.84 -6.63
C GLY A 367 -5.93 -12.92 -6.55
N CYS A 368 -5.37 -13.03 -5.37
CA CYS A 368 -3.93 -13.19 -5.17
C CYS A 368 -3.52 -14.67 -5.17
N GLU A 369 -2.28 -14.93 -5.57
CA GLU A 369 -1.67 -16.25 -5.52
C GLU A 369 -0.29 -16.17 -4.87
N ARG A 370 -0.02 -17.02 -3.88
CA ARG A 370 1.27 -17.11 -3.18
C ARG A 370 1.73 -15.79 -2.54
N VAL A 371 0.81 -15.06 -1.94
CA VAL A 371 1.13 -13.88 -1.12
C VAL A 371 1.34 -14.32 0.33
N VAL A 372 2.49 -13.98 0.92
CA VAL A 372 2.79 -14.28 2.31
C VAL A 372 3.11 -13.02 3.11
N ILE A 373 2.42 -12.87 4.25
CA ILE A 373 2.67 -11.83 5.26
C ILE A 373 3.34 -12.51 6.44
N GLN A 374 4.63 -12.19 6.70
CA GLN A 374 5.43 -12.91 7.69
C GLN A 374 6.38 -12.02 8.48
N TYR A 375 6.67 -12.40 9.72
CA TYR A 375 7.65 -11.74 10.59
C TYR A 375 7.37 -10.25 10.81
N ASN A 376 6.10 -9.82 10.74
CA ASN A 376 5.71 -8.43 10.96
C ASN A 376 5.22 -8.22 12.39
N LEU A 377 5.36 -7.00 12.87
CA LEU A 377 4.72 -6.53 14.09
C LEU A 377 3.51 -5.66 13.73
N SER A 378 2.33 -6.10 14.15
CA SER A 378 1.05 -5.41 13.93
C SER A 378 0.53 -4.89 15.26
N LYS A 379 0.17 -3.59 15.35
CA LYS A 379 -0.20 -2.97 16.62
C LYS A 379 -1.34 -1.98 16.48
N ASN A 380 -2.35 -2.11 17.33
CA ASN A 380 -3.44 -1.15 17.49
C ASN A 380 -4.17 -0.82 16.18
N ASN A 381 -4.29 -1.75 15.26
CA ASN A 381 -4.98 -1.55 14.00
C ASN A 381 -6.47 -1.87 14.18
N TYR A 382 -7.34 -0.92 13.89
CA TYR A 382 -8.77 -1.01 14.27
C TYR A 382 -9.54 -2.13 13.57
N GLY A 383 -9.20 -2.48 12.35
CA GLY A 383 -9.88 -3.53 11.58
C GLY A 383 -9.67 -4.92 12.14
N GLY A 384 -8.44 -5.23 12.47
CA GLY A 384 -8.04 -6.55 12.94
C GLY A 384 -6.60 -6.90 12.55
N PHE A 385 -6.26 -8.18 12.73
CA PHE A 385 -4.92 -8.66 12.46
C PHE A 385 -4.78 -9.25 11.05
N ALA A 386 -5.52 -10.32 10.74
CA ALA A 386 -5.41 -11.02 9.47
C ALA A 386 -6.70 -10.93 8.66
N GLU A 387 -6.58 -10.51 7.40
CA GLU A 387 -7.67 -10.48 6.43
C GLU A 387 -7.22 -11.11 5.12
N ILE A 388 -7.98 -12.09 4.65
CA ILE A 388 -7.84 -12.73 3.34
C ILE A 388 -9.20 -12.72 2.68
N LEU A 389 -9.34 -12.00 1.57
CA LEU A 389 -10.60 -11.96 0.82
C LEU A 389 -10.76 -13.17 -0.10
N GLY A 390 -11.62 -13.09 -1.09
CA GLY A 390 -11.98 -14.22 -1.93
C GLY A 390 -11.01 -14.50 -3.08
N GLU A 391 -11.16 -15.68 -3.69
CA GLU A 391 -10.42 -16.09 -4.90
C GLU A 391 -8.88 -16.09 -4.73
N ASN A 392 -8.40 -16.21 -3.51
CA ASN A 392 -6.97 -16.33 -3.22
C ASN A 392 -6.52 -17.79 -3.21
N ILE A 393 -5.29 -18.04 -3.61
CA ILE A 393 -4.71 -19.39 -3.66
C ILE A 393 -3.35 -19.38 -2.96
N MET A 394 -3.15 -20.28 -1.98
CA MET A 394 -1.87 -20.43 -1.26
C MET A 394 -1.36 -19.13 -0.64
N CYS A 395 -2.25 -18.32 -0.11
CA CYS A 395 -1.92 -17.07 0.57
C CYS A 395 -1.93 -17.26 2.08
N GLY A 396 -1.10 -16.52 2.82
CA GLY A 396 -1.09 -16.74 4.27
C GLY A 396 -0.34 -15.75 5.13
N TYR A 397 -0.57 -15.94 6.44
CA TYR A 397 0.08 -15.20 7.54
C TYR A 397 0.87 -16.17 8.39
N ARG A 398 2.15 -15.90 8.62
CA ARG A 398 2.96 -16.74 9.50
C ARG A 398 3.98 -15.96 10.31
N TYR A 399 4.23 -16.41 11.53
CA TYR A 399 5.23 -15.85 12.43
C TYR A 399 5.13 -14.33 12.60
N ASN A 400 3.91 -13.77 12.59
CA ASN A 400 3.68 -12.37 12.93
C ASN A 400 3.33 -12.26 14.42
N ILE A 401 3.52 -11.06 14.97
CA ILE A 401 3.04 -10.70 16.30
C ILE A 401 2.01 -9.60 16.15
N SER A 402 0.82 -9.82 16.70
CA SER A 402 -0.30 -8.86 16.75
C SER A 402 -0.56 -8.43 18.19
N ILE A 403 -0.55 -7.14 18.43
CA ILE A 403 -0.75 -6.55 19.75
C ILE A 403 -1.89 -5.53 19.68
N GLY A 404 -3.06 -5.87 20.22
CA GLY A 404 -4.17 -4.93 20.34
C GLY A 404 -4.90 -4.61 19.03
N ASP A 405 -4.72 -5.40 17.98
CA ASP A 405 -5.48 -5.25 16.74
C ASP A 405 -6.96 -5.60 16.94
N GLY A 406 -7.86 -4.95 16.17
CA GLY A 406 -9.29 -5.17 16.25
C GLY A 406 -10.04 -4.19 17.18
N GLY A 407 -9.39 -3.11 17.61
CA GLY A 407 -9.96 -2.12 18.53
C GLY A 407 -11.07 -1.22 17.95
N ARG A 408 -11.73 -1.64 16.88
CA ARG A 408 -12.77 -0.86 16.18
C ARG A 408 -13.92 -0.48 17.11
N THR A 409 -14.31 0.79 17.08
CA THR A 409 -15.36 1.37 17.91
C THR A 409 -16.66 1.69 17.17
N ASN A 410 -16.72 1.44 15.87
CA ASN A 410 -17.91 1.64 15.05
C ASN A 410 -18.84 0.41 15.07
N SER A 411 -19.87 0.39 14.24
CA SER A 411 -20.86 -0.69 14.15
C SER A 411 -20.35 -2.03 13.62
N ASN A 412 -19.08 -2.12 13.25
CA ASN A 412 -18.49 -3.36 12.76
C ASN A 412 -17.65 -4.02 13.85
N THR A 413 -17.74 -5.34 13.97
CA THR A 413 -16.89 -6.11 14.88
C THR A 413 -15.43 -6.05 14.44
N GLY A 414 -14.51 -5.82 15.38
CA GLY A 414 -13.07 -6.03 15.13
C GLY A 414 -12.77 -7.51 14.94
N ARG A 415 -11.84 -7.86 14.05
CA ARG A 415 -11.60 -9.26 13.71
C ARG A 415 -10.15 -9.65 13.92
N THR A 416 -9.95 -10.70 14.66
CA THR A 416 -8.62 -11.33 14.78
C THR A 416 -8.23 -11.97 13.46
N PHE A 417 -9.10 -12.82 12.89
CA PHE A 417 -8.97 -13.36 11.54
C PHE A 417 -10.27 -13.15 10.77
N TRP A 418 -10.17 -12.64 9.57
CA TRP A 418 -11.29 -12.57 8.66
C TRP A 418 -10.94 -13.20 7.32
N ILE A 419 -11.61 -14.31 7.03
CA ILE A 419 -11.51 -14.98 5.74
C ILE A 419 -12.84 -14.80 5.03
N SER A 420 -12.81 -14.17 3.87
CA SER A 420 -13.98 -13.77 3.11
C SER A 420 -14.03 -14.49 1.75
N ASP A 421 -15.20 -14.52 1.17
CA ASP A 421 -15.48 -14.98 -0.17
C ASP A 421 -15.66 -13.82 -1.18
N TYR A 422 -15.40 -12.59 -0.75
CA TYR A 422 -15.52 -11.41 -1.60
C TYR A 422 -14.44 -11.42 -2.69
N ALA A 423 -14.84 -11.33 -3.95
CA ALA A 423 -13.94 -11.42 -5.09
C ALA A 423 -14.14 -10.23 -6.06
N GLY A 424 -13.99 -9.00 -5.54
CA GLY A 424 -13.99 -7.77 -6.31
C GLY A 424 -15.36 -7.09 -6.47
N SER A 425 -16.46 -7.78 -6.19
CA SER A 425 -17.79 -7.15 -6.11
C SER A 425 -18.71 -7.89 -5.14
N ASN A 426 -19.78 -7.24 -4.70
CA ASN A 426 -20.76 -7.87 -3.81
C ASN A 426 -21.49 -9.06 -4.43
N ASP A 427 -21.63 -9.08 -5.74
CA ASP A 427 -22.30 -10.13 -6.49
C ASP A 427 -21.35 -11.29 -6.88
N ARG A 428 -20.04 -11.07 -6.75
CA ARG A 428 -19.02 -12.06 -7.06
C ARG A 428 -18.44 -12.64 -5.77
N ARG A 429 -18.88 -13.82 -5.40
CA ARG A 429 -18.49 -14.55 -4.20
C ARG A 429 -17.77 -15.85 -4.58
N ILE A 430 -16.46 -15.88 -4.36
CA ILE A 430 -15.59 -17.01 -4.68
C ILE A 430 -14.72 -17.27 -3.46
N GLY A 431 -14.81 -18.45 -2.89
CA GLY A 431 -13.95 -18.84 -1.77
C GLY A 431 -12.50 -19.00 -2.19
N SER A 432 -11.61 -18.68 -1.28
CA SER A 432 -10.17 -18.92 -1.43
C SER A 432 -9.82 -20.37 -1.09
N THR A 433 -8.70 -20.88 -1.61
CA THR A 433 -8.25 -22.25 -1.40
C THR A 433 -6.80 -22.31 -0.91
N GLU A 434 -6.48 -23.35 -0.13
CA GLU A 434 -5.13 -23.64 0.37
C GLU A 434 -4.46 -22.48 1.12
N ASN A 435 -5.24 -21.62 1.77
CA ASN A 435 -4.71 -20.52 2.56
C ASN A 435 -4.18 -21.00 3.91
N PHE A 436 -3.22 -20.27 4.46
CA PHE A 436 -2.55 -20.61 5.70
C PHE A 436 -2.50 -19.45 6.69
N ILE A 437 -2.86 -19.73 7.94
CA ILE A 437 -2.60 -18.86 9.08
C ILE A 437 -1.91 -19.70 10.14
N TYR A 438 -0.59 -19.56 10.31
CA TYR A 438 0.11 -20.41 11.25
C TYR A 438 1.27 -19.73 11.99
N ASN A 439 1.55 -20.22 13.19
CA ASN A 439 2.63 -19.74 14.04
C ASN A 439 2.60 -18.21 14.26
N ASN A 440 1.42 -17.60 14.34
CA ASN A 440 1.29 -16.21 14.75
C ASN A 440 1.05 -16.12 16.26
N THR A 441 1.48 -15.03 16.89
CA THR A 441 1.13 -14.69 18.28
C THR A 441 0.23 -13.49 18.29
N VAL A 442 -0.96 -13.63 18.87
CA VAL A 442 -1.98 -12.57 18.95
C VAL A 442 -2.29 -12.29 20.42
N PHE A 443 -2.19 -11.03 20.80
CA PHE A 443 -2.59 -10.53 22.11
C PHE A 443 -3.81 -9.62 21.98
N ILE A 444 -4.90 -10.01 22.62
CA ILE A 444 -6.16 -9.26 22.69
C ILE A 444 -6.27 -8.59 24.06
N PRO A 445 -6.07 -7.27 24.18
CA PRO A 445 -6.14 -6.55 25.44
C PRO A 445 -7.59 -6.37 25.89
N SER A 446 -7.78 -6.16 27.17
CA SER A 446 -9.09 -5.94 27.77
C SER A 446 -9.84 -4.73 27.19
N GLU A 447 -9.11 -3.73 26.77
CA GLU A 447 -9.65 -2.49 26.19
C GLU A 447 -10.34 -2.72 24.84
N ASN A 448 -9.87 -3.68 24.05
CA ASN A 448 -10.43 -3.94 22.71
C ASN A 448 -11.88 -4.45 22.74
N ALA A 449 -12.24 -5.15 23.82
CA ALA A 449 -13.62 -5.63 24.03
C ALA A 449 -14.48 -4.67 24.83
N ALA A 450 -13.87 -3.73 25.56
CA ALA A 450 -14.51 -2.88 26.53
C ALA A 450 -14.63 -1.39 26.16
N ASN A 451 -14.00 -0.95 25.10
CA ASN A 451 -14.10 0.44 24.60
C ASN A 451 -15.29 0.66 23.64
N ASN A 452 -16.21 0.42 23.92
CA ASN A 452 -17.59 0.06 24.08
C ASN A 452 -18.60 1.08 23.57
N ASN A 453 -18.30 1.77 22.48
CA ASN A 453 -19.29 2.22 21.54
C ASN A 453 -19.53 1.18 20.43
N SER A 454 -18.81 0.07 20.44
CA SER A 454 -19.11 -1.07 19.57
C SER A 454 -20.35 -1.80 20.12
N PRO A 455 -21.33 -2.15 19.29
CA PRO A 455 -22.44 -2.99 19.69
C PRO A 455 -22.01 -4.42 20.03
N PHE A 456 -20.76 -4.76 19.82
CA PHE A 456 -20.19 -6.09 20.06
C PHE A 456 -19.25 -6.07 21.26
N ASP A 457 -19.40 -7.05 22.13
CA ASP A 457 -18.58 -7.22 23.34
C ASP A 457 -17.41 -8.21 23.15
N HIS A 458 -17.07 -8.53 21.88
CA HIS A 458 -16.05 -9.51 21.52
C HIS A 458 -15.34 -9.14 20.21
N LEU A 459 -14.17 -9.70 19.99
CA LEU A 459 -13.55 -9.81 18.67
C LEU A 459 -13.96 -11.12 18.00
N GLU A 460 -13.76 -11.23 16.70
CA GLU A 460 -14.13 -12.42 15.93
C GLU A 460 -12.96 -13.05 15.19
N ILE A 461 -12.98 -14.38 15.15
CA ILE A 461 -12.48 -15.16 14.03
C ILE A 461 -13.69 -15.48 13.18
N PHE A 462 -13.74 -14.90 11.97
CA PHE A 462 -14.93 -14.95 11.14
C PHE A 462 -14.59 -15.43 9.73
N PHE A 463 -15.22 -16.54 9.31
CA PHE A 463 -15.07 -17.10 7.98
C PHE A 463 -16.42 -17.11 7.29
N ARG A 464 -16.43 -16.70 6.02
CA ARG A 464 -17.63 -16.69 5.19
C ARG A 464 -17.91 -18.06 4.59
N ASP A 465 -19.16 -18.26 4.14
CA ASP A 465 -19.74 -19.53 3.75
C ASP A 465 -18.97 -20.26 2.61
N LYS A 466 -18.29 -19.55 1.72
CA LYS A 466 -17.58 -20.15 0.58
C LYS A 466 -16.06 -20.28 0.79
N THR A 467 -15.57 -19.98 1.99
CA THR A 467 -14.15 -20.20 2.29
C THR A 467 -13.84 -21.70 2.33
N LYS A 468 -12.71 -22.08 1.78
CA LYS A 468 -12.30 -23.49 1.63
C LYS A 468 -10.85 -23.66 2.02
N GLU A 469 -10.52 -24.86 2.53
CA GLU A 469 -9.14 -25.30 2.70
C GLU A 469 -8.24 -24.22 3.35
N THR A 470 -8.74 -23.59 4.41
CA THR A 470 -7.92 -22.69 5.20
C THR A 470 -7.30 -23.48 6.35
N HIS A 471 -5.96 -23.47 6.43
CA HIS A 471 -5.19 -24.22 7.41
C HIS A 471 -4.76 -23.30 8.54
N ILE A 472 -5.27 -23.54 9.75
CA ILE A 472 -5.04 -22.69 10.93
C ILE A 472 -4.23 -23.50 11.96
N TYR A 473 -2.91 -23.33 11.95
CA TYR A 473 -2.01 -24.17 12.74
C TYR A 473 -1.13 -23.36 13.70
N ASN A 474 -0.88 -23.90 14.88
CA ASN A 474 0.15 -23.39 15.78
C ASN A 474 0.02 -21.91 16.16
N ASN A 475 -1.15 -21.29 16.03
CA ASN A 475 -1.30 -19.91 16.46
C ASN A 475 -1.46 -19.86 17.98
N LEU A 476 -0.87 -18.86 18.61
CA LEU A 476 -1.01 -18.54 20.02
C LEU A 476 -1.90 -17.30 20.14
N ILE A 477 -3.06 -17.45 20.76
CA ILE A 477 -4.00 -16.35 20.98
C ILE A 477 -4.20 -16.17 22.50
N TYR A 478 -3.69 -15.05 23.01
CA TYR A 478 -3.84 -14.64 24.40
C TYR A 478 -4.98 -13.62 24.50
N ILE A 479 -6.03 -13.99 25.20
CA ILE A 479 -7.22 -13.16 25.44
C ILE A 479 -7.18 -12.68 26.89
N SER A 480 -7.04 -11.37 27.12
CA SER A 480 -6.97 -10.79 28.48
C SER A 480 -8.29 -10.94 29.23
N ASP A 481 -8.25 -10.84 30.56
CA ASP A 481 -9.35 -11.19 31.49
C ASP A 481 -10.75 -10.65 31.14
N LYS A 482 -10.85 -9.47 30.56
CA LYS A 482 -12.16 -8.86 30.21
C LYS A 482 -12.46 -8.95 28.72
N ALA A 483 -11.51 -9.40 27.93
CA ALA A 483 -11.69 -9.57 26.50
C ALA A 483 -12.42 -10.88 26.20
N LYS A 484 -13.03 -10.95 25.02
CA LYS A 484 -13.68 -12.15 24.51
C LYS A 484 -13.30 -12.33 23.05
N LEU A 485 -13.09 -13.56 22.64
CA LEU A 485 -12.91 -13.94 21.24
C LEU A 485 -14.00 -14.92 20.86
N LYS A 486 -14.74 -14.62 19.78
CA LYS A 486 -15.76 -15.50 19.23
C LYS A 486 -15.23 -16.16 17.96
N ILE A 487 -15.38 -17.48 17.85
CA ILE A 487 -15.17 -18.19 16.61
C ILE A 487 -16.53 -18.36 15.92
N ASP A 488 -16.67 -17.78 14.73
CA ASP A 488 -17.84 -17.88 13.86
C ASP A 488 -17.36 -18.22 12.45
N THR A 489 -17.05 -19.49 12.24
CA THR A 489 -16.59 -20.02 10.98
C THR A 489 -17.69 -20.86 10.35
N LYS A 490 -17.93 -20.65 9.07
CA LYS A 490 -18.92 -21.38 8.29
C LYS A 490 -18.25 -22.04 7.10
N ASN A 491 -18.90 -23.10 6.61
CA ASN A 491 -18.32 -23.93 5.58
C ASN A 491 -19.43 -24.44 4.68
N ASP A 492 -19.27 -24.33 3.38
CA ASP A 492 -20.20 -24.85 2.37
C ASP A 492 -19.96 -26.34 2.01
N GLY A 493 -19.26 -27.08 2.87
CA GLY A 493 -18.97 -28.52 2.70
C GLY A 493 -17.48 -28.85 2.52
N THR A 494 -16.58 -27.87 2.67
CA THR A 494 -15.13 -28.09 2.62
C THR A 494 -14.50 -27.66 3.95
N LEU A 495 -13.84 -28.58 4.64
CA LEU A 495 -13.35 -28.35 6.00
C LEU A 495 -12.18 -27.39 6.07
N ASN A 496 -12.30 -26.36 6.90
CA ASN A 496 -11.16 -25.63 7.42
C ASN A 496 -10.40 -26.52 8.42
N ASP A 497 -9.09 -26.53 8.35
CA ASP A 497 -8.27 -27.46 9.12
C ASP A 497 -7.57 -26.76 10.28
N TRP A 498 -7.87 -27.16 11.52
CA TRP A 498 -7.35 -26.58 12.74
C TRP A 498 -6.43 -27.56 13.45
N LYS A 499 -5.19 -27.18 13.76
CA LYS A 499 -4.24 -28.05 14.47
C LYS A 499 -3.36 -27.28 15.44
N ASN A 500 -3.27 -27.77 16.65
CA ASN A 500 -2.31 -27.34 17.66
C ASN A 500 -2.29 -25.84 17.91
N ASN A 501 -3.43 -25.15 17.81
CA ASN A 501 -3.53 -23.77 18.25
C ASN A 501 -3.60 -23.70 19.78
N LEU A 502 -3.14 -22.60 20.35
CA LEU A 502 -3.25 -22.32 21.77
C LEU A 502 -4.17 -21.11 21.97
N PHE A 503 -5.26 -21.32 22.69
CA PHE A 503 -6.19 -20.27 23.12
C PHE A 503 -6.12 -20.14 24.64
N PHE A 504 -5.82 -18.95 25.14
CA PHE A 504 -5.84 -18.67 26.56
C PHE A 504 -6.76 -17.48 26.85
N GLY A 505 -7.74 -17.67 27.72
CA GLY A 505 -8.73 -16.68 28.11
C GLY A 505 -10.16 -17.03 27.66
N ASN A 506 -11.01 -16.04 27.46
CA ASN A 506 -12.44 -16.25 27.22
C ASN A 506 -12.73 -16.47 25.72
N LEU A 507 -12.79 -17.73 25.32
CA LEU A 507 -13.13 -18.17 23.98
C LEU A 507 -14.62 -18.57 23.91
N ILE A 508 -15.33 -18.09 22.90
CA ILE A 508 -16.73 -18.41 22.60
C ILE A 508 -16.78 -19.08 21.24
N ILE A 509 -17.43 -20.22 21.12
CA ILE A 509 -17.68 -20.90 19.85
C ILE A 509 -19.14 -20.67 19.48
N ASP A 510 -19.40 -20.10 18.32
CA ASP A 510 -20.76 -19.91 17.82
C ASP A 510 -21.39 -21.26 17.50
N GLY A 511 -22.64 -21.45 17.88
CA GLY A 511 -23.34 -22.73 17.70
C GLY A 511 -23.57 -23.16 16.23
N GLY A 512 -23.32 -22.27 15.26
CA GLY A 512 -23.35 -22.55 13.84
C GLY A 512 -21.97 -22.64 13.18
N SER A 513 -20.90 -22.58 14.00
CA SER A 513 -19.52 -22.67 13.53
C SER A 513 -19.19 -24.10 13.09
N ASP A 514 -18.37 -24.23 12.04
CA ASP A 514 -17.78 -25.51 11.61
C ASP A 514 -16.50 -25.86 12.39
N TYR A 515 -16.08 -24.98 13.30
CA TYR A 515 -14.96 -25.27 14.18
C TYR A 515 -15.33 -26.35 15.20
N GLU A 516 -14.63 -27.45 15.15
CA GLU A 516 -14.73 -28.52 16.14
C GLU A 516 -13.40 -28.67 16.87
N HIS A 517 -13.49 -28.73 18.20
CA HIS A 517 -12.33 -29.05 19.03
C HIS A 517 -11.90 -30.51 18.76
N ASN A 518 -10.77 -30.71 18.12
CA ASN A 518 -10.29 -32.02 17.70
C ASN A 518 -9.31 -32.66 18.71
N GLY A 519 -9.09 -32.02 19.86
CA GLY A 519 -8.22 -32.53 20.94
C GLY A 519 -6.74 -32.20 20.77
N THR A 520 -6.37 -31.44 19.74
CA THR A 520 -4.96 -31.02 19.54
C THR A 520 -4.68 -29.61 20.04
N GLU A 521 -5.71 -28.81 20.31
CA GLU A 521 -5.61 -27.45 20.83
C GLU A 521 -5.21 -27.44 22.30
N LEU A 522 -4.50 -26.38 22.69
CA LEU A 522 -4.15 -26.10 24.09
C LEU A 522 -4.98 -24.92 24.63
N PHE A 523 -5.43 -25.06 25.87
CA PHE A 523 -6.20 -24.00 26.60
C PHE A 523 -5.50 -23.56 27.88
N SER A 524 -4.20 -23.73 27.98
CA SER A 524 -3.40 -23.37 29.14
C SER A 524 -2.70 -22.02 28.97
N ASN A 525 -2.32 -21.40 30.08
CA ASN A 525 -1.54 -20.18 30.04
C ASN A 525 -0.22 -20.39 29.27
N PRO A 526 0.03 -19.65 28.20
CA PRO A 526 1.24 -19.81 27.39
C PRO A 526 2.51 -19.33 28.06
N LEU A 527 2.43 -18.69 29.23
CA LEU A 527 3.57 -18.13 29.96
C LEU A 527 4.43 -17.22 29.07
N LEU A 528 3.79 -16.19 28.51
CA LEU A 528 4.51 -15.13 27.80
C LEU A 528 5.40 -14.34 28.79
N VAL A 529 6.49 -13.75 28.31
CA VAL A 529 7.43 -12.97 29.13
C VAL A 529 6.73 -11.81 29.82
N ASN A 530 5.92 -11.03 29.09
CA ASN A 530 5.20 -9.88 29.63
C ASN A 530 3.92 -9.62 28.81
N PRO A 531 2.83 -10.41 28.99
CA PRO A 531 1.59 -10.23 28.26
C PRO A 531 0.97 -8.84 28.58
N GLY A 532 0.67 -8.06 27.54
CA GLY A 532 0.25 -6.67 27.63
C GLY A 532 1.36 -5.65 27.43
N GLY A 533 2.61 -6.10 27.28
CA GLY A 533 3.71 -5.25 26.84
C GLY A 533 3.56 -4.78 25.39
N THR A 534 4.35 -3.79 24.99
CA THR A 534 4.21 -3.10 23.69
C THR A 534 5.26 -3.48 22.67
N THR A 535 6.18 -4.37 23.02
CA THR A 535 7.28 -4.81 22.17
C THR A 535 7.14 -6.29 21.82
N ALA A 536 7.71 -6.71 20.70
CA ALA A 536 7.72 -8.12 20.31
C ALA A 536 8.38 -9.03 21.35
N ASN A 537 9.40 -8.56 22.08
CA ASN A 537 10.09 -9.34 23.10
C ASN A 537 9.20 -9.73 24.28
N ASP A 538 8.15 -8.96 24.56
CA ASP A 538 7.17 -9.25 25.62
C ASP A 538 6.38 -10.53 25.33
N TYR A 539 6.36 -10.97 24.08
CA TYR A 539 5.59 -12.11 23.58
C TYR A 539 6.43 -13.36 23.30
N LYS A 540 7.67 -13.38 23.78
CA LYS A 540 8.46 -14.61 23.84
C LYS A 540 7.88 -15.56 24.89
N LEU A 541 8.11 -16.85 24.69
CA LEU A 541 7.73 -17.88 25.65
C LEU A 541 8.76 -17.99 26.77
N GLN A 542 8.32 -18.20 28.00
CA GLN A 542 9.19 -18.58 29.13
C GLN A 542 9.57 -20.06 29.01
N SER A 543 10.65 -20.49 29.65
CA SER A 543 11.21 -21.85 29.55
C SER A 543 10.26 -22.97 30.03
N SER A 544 9.22 -22.65 30.79
CA SER A 544 8.22 -23.61 31.27
C SER A 544 6.90 -23.53 30.47
N SER A 545 6.89 -22.81 29.34
CA SER A 545 5.68 -22.65 28.54
C SER A 545 5.19 -23.99 27.97
N PRO A 546 3.88 -24.28 28.05
CA PRO A 546 3.29 -25.46 27.43
C PRO A 546 3.29 -25.40 25.90
N ALA A 547 3.56 -24.23 25.32
CA ALA A 547 3.64 -24.03 23.88
C ALA A 547 4.97 -24.51 23.26
N LEU A 548 5.99 -24.78 24.11
CA LEU A 548 7.29 -25.24 23.62
C LEU A 548 7.21 -26.67 23.08
N GLY A 549 7.65 -26.88 21.82
CA GLY A 549 7.66 -28.16 21.15
C GLY A 549 6.28 -28.82 20.96
N SER A 550 5.20 -28.05 21.13
CA SER A 550 3.83 -28.57 21.11
C SER A 550 3.10 -28.29 19.78
N GLY A 551 3.75 -27.66 18.82
CA GLY A 551 3.16 -27.35 17.54
C GLY A 551 2.98 -28.59 16.64
N PHE A 552 2.13 -28.45 15.64
CA PHE A 552 1.99 -29.37 14.53
C PHE A 552 3.15 -29.19 13.55
N LEU A 553 3.79 -30.28 13.13
CA LEU A 553 4.86 -30.26 12.13
C LEU A 553 4.23 -30.10 10.73
N ILE A 554 4.41 -28.95 10.11
CA ILE A 554 3.92 -28.69 8.76
C ILE A 554 4.97 -29.24 7.78
N ASN A 555 4.61 -30.36 7.14
CA ASN A 555 5.42 -30.97 6.10
C ASN A 555 4.82 -30.56 4.75
N GLY A 556 5.50 -29.71 3.99
CA GLY A 556 5.10 -29.38 2.63
C GLY A 556 5.11 -30.61 1.73
N SER A 557 4.10 -30.78 0.87
CA SER A 557 4.20 -31.69 -0.24
C SER A 557 5.11 -31.11 -1.32
N SER A 558 5.79 -31.92 -2.11
CA SER A 558 6.67 -31.50 -3.19
C SER A 558 5.98 -30.67 -4.29
N ASP A 559 4.65 -30.70 -4.31
CA ASP A 559 3.83 -30.09 -5.36
C ASP A 559 3.33 -28.68 -5.01
N ILE A 560 3.49 -28.26 -3.77
CA ILE A 560 3.09 -26.92 -3.31
C ILE A 560 4.36 -26.15 -3.01
N LYS A 561 4.46 -24.94 -3.55
CA LYS A 561 5.62 -24.08 -3.32
C LYS A 561 5.90 -23.93 -1.83
N ASN A 562 6.97 -24.56 -1.38
CA ASN A 562 7.31 -24.86 0.01
C ASN A 562 7.35 -23.65 0.96
N TYR A 563 7.52 -22.43 0.46
CA TYR A 563 7.73 -21.28 1.33
C TYR A 563 6.47 -20.82 2.09
N ILE A 564 5.27 -21.21 1.63
CA ILE A 564 4.01 -20.94 2.35
C ILE A 564 3.67 -22.10 3.30
N GLN A 565 3.81 -23.33 2.85
CA GLN A 565 3.35 -24.53 3.56
C GLN A 565 4.39 -25.20 4.46
N ASN A 566 5.63 -24.77 4.43
CA ASN A 566 6.67 -25.29 5.33
C ASN A 566 6.63 -24.58 6.70
N ASN A 567 7.48 -25.05 7.62
CA ASN A 567 7.63 -24.42 8.94
C ASN A 567 8.22 -22.98 8.91
N GLY A 568 8.46 -22.39 7.76
CA GLY A 568 9.00 -21.04 7.64
C GLY A 568 10.50 -20.93 7.68
N GLY A 569 11.23 -21.95 8.11
CA GLY A 569 12.69 -21.98 8.24
C GLY A 569 13.25 -21.15 9.38
N ARG A 570 12.57 -20.06 9.76
CA ARG A 570 12.88 -19.22 10.93
C ARG A 570 11.61 -18.69 11.57
N ASP A 571 11.70 -18.25 12.81
CA ASP A 571 10.63 -17.56 13.52
C ASP A 571 10.72 -16.02 13.36
N TYR A 572 9.85 -15.28 14.06
CA TYR A 572 9.87 -13.81 14.10
C TYR A 572 11.21 -13.24 14.59
N PHE A 573 11.85 -13.91 15.54
CA PHE A 573 13.09 -13.45 16.18
C PHE A 573 14.36 -13.93 15.49
N GLY A 574 14.24 -14.67 14.38
CA GLY A 574 15.35 -15.21 13.62
C GLY A 574 15.86 -16.56 14.11
N ASN A 575 15.22 -17.19 15.10
CA ASN A 575 15.58 -18.54 15.52
C ASN A 575 15.20 -19.56 14.44
N SER A 576 16.04 -20.56 14.22
CA SER A 576 15.76 -21.61 13.23
C SER A 576 14.52 -22.43 13.62
N VAL A 577 13.70 -22.75 12.65
CA VAL A 577 12.57 -23.68 12.77
C VAL A 577 12.91 -24.93 12.00
N SER A 578 12.99 -26.07 12.71
CA SER A 578 13.33 -27.36 12.11
C SER A 578 12.24 -27.86 11.16
N SER A 579 12.65 -28.47 10.05
CA SER A 579 11.73 -29.22 9.17
C SER A 579 11.32 -30.58 9.73
N ASP A 580 12.05 -31.10 10.73
CA ASP A 580 11.98 -32.49 11.18
C ASP A 580 11.48 -32.64 12.62
N SER A 581 11.27 -31.56 13.34
CA SER A 581 10.75 -31.55 14.71
C SER A 581 9.58 -30.59 14.87
N LYS A 582 8.72 -30.91 15.84
CA LYS A 582 7.57 -30.05 16.17
C LYS A 582 8.06 -28.65 16.57
N PRO A 583 7.52 -27.60 15.94
CA PRO A 583 7.82 -26.22 16.34
C PRO A 583 7.15 -25.86 17.66
N ASN A 584 7.48 -24.73 18.22
CA ASN A 584 6.67 -24.09 19.25
C ASN A 584 5.34 -23.60 18.68
N ILE A 585 4.34 -23.39 19.51
CA ILE A 585 3.11 -22.69 19.14
C ILE A 585 3.36 -21.19 19.28
N GLY A 586 2.97 -20.40 18.26
CA GLY A 586 3.18 -18.96 18.21
C GLY A 586 4.40 -18.54 17.40
N ALA A 587 4.72 -17.24 17.47
CA ALA A 587 5.73 -16.59 16.64
C ALA A 587 7.18 -16.73 17.18
N TYR A 588 7.38 -17.40 18.31
CA TYR A 588 8.67 -17.61 18.96
C TYR A 588 9.06 -19.09 18.97
N ASN A 589 10.19 -19.45 18.37
CA ASN A 589 10.72 -20.83 18.33
C ASN A 589 12.10 -20.96 19.01
N GLY A 590 12.47 -20.01 19.87
CA GLY A 590 13.64 -20.13 20.73
C GLY A 590 13.40 -21.11 21.90
N ASN A 591 14.48 -21.53 22.55
CA ASN A 591 14.48 -22.45 23.71
C ASN A 591 14.17 -21.70 25.02
#